data_6f67c75c1db1d6ce3389cedab7456925
#
_entry.id   6f67c75c1db1d6ce3389cedab7456925
#
_cell.length_a   1.000
_cell.length_b   1.000
_cell.length_c   1.000
_cell.angle_alpha   90.00
_cell.angle_beta   90.00
_cell.angle_gamma   90.00
#
_symmetry.space_group_name_H-M   'P 1'
#
loop_
_entity.id
_entity.type
_entity.pdbx_description
1 polymer ?
#
loop_
_entity_poly.entity_id
_entity_poly.type
_entity_poly.pdbx_seq_one_letter_code
_entity_poly.pdbx_strand_id
1 'polypeptide(L)'
;MADLDDLREGADFGLGINCENQSFHVKGAENLPWGMKDRLSRIFNPKTGKAVMLAFDHGFIMGPTSGLERIDLNIVPLMEYADCWMCTRGILQSTIPANTTKPICLRSDAGTSILTDLNDNVLIDIEDAIRMNVSAMAVMLAIGDEAHEAKTVANLYKAVDKAS
;
A
#
# COMPACT_ATOMS: atom_id res chain seq x y z
N MET A 1 -6.27 -20.35 -38.83
CA MET A 1 -7.01 -21.53 -39.32
C MET A 1 -6.66 -22.64 -38.35
N ALA A 2 -7.61 -23.12 -37.53
CA ALA A 2 -7.33 -24.24 -36.66
C ALA A 2 -7.04 -25.47 -37.51
N ASP A 3 -5.99 -26.18 -37.16
CA ASP A 3 -5.61 -27.38 -37.88
C ASP A 3 -6.67 -28.47 -37.62
N LEU A 4 -7.27 -29.00 -38.68
CA LEU A 4 -8.36 -29.98 -38.57
C LEU A 4 -7.87 -31.32 -38.01
N ASP A 5 -6.58 -31.57 -38.05
CA ASP A 5 -5.99 -32.78 -37.49
C ASP A 5 -5.91 -32.73 -35.96
N ASP A 6 -5.66 -31.55 -35.36
CA ASP A 6 -5.73 -31.32 -33.89
C ASP A 6 -7.13 -31.60 -33.32
N LEU A 7 -8.18 -31.40 -34.10
CA LEU A 7 -9.55 -31.70 -33.68
C LEU A 7 -9.85 -33.20 -33.63
N ARG A 8 -9.08 -34.05 -34.33
CA ARG A 8 -9.29 -35.50 -34.34
C ARG A 8 -8.58 -36.22 -33.21
N GLU A 9 -7.47 -35.67 -32.72
CA GLU A 9 -6.68 -36.29 -31.66
C GLU A 9 -7.01 -35.75 -30.26
N GLY A 10 -7.83 -34.71 -30.18
CA GLY A 10 -8.14 -34.04 -28.90
C GLY A 10 -6.89 -33.31 -28.40
N ALA A 11 -6.70 -32.07 -28.83
CA ALA A 11 -5.56 -31.25 -28.36
C ALA A 11 -5.52 -31.19 -26.86
N ASP A 12 -4.37 -31.52 -26.28
CA ASP A 12 -4.10 -31.32 -24.86
C ASP A 12 -3.81 -29.84 -24.62
N PHE A 13 -4.78 -29.11 -24.08
CA PHE A 13 -4.66 -27.69 -23.74
C PHE A 13 -4.02 -27.48 -22.37
N GLY A 14 -3.48 -28.52 -21.76
CA GLY A 14 -2.88 -28.44 -20.43
C GLY A 14 -3.90 -28.23 -19.31
N LEU A 15 -5.17 -28.63 -19.50
CA LEU A 15 -6.22 -28.44 -18.51
C LEU A 15 -5.98 -29.20 -17.20
N GLY A 16 -5.13 -30.22 -17.23
CA GLY A 16 -4.67 -30.95 -16.04
C GLY A 16 -3.48 -30.29 -15.33
N ILE A 17 -2.89 -29.27 -15.90
CA ILE A 17 -1.77 -28.54 -15.30
C ILE A 17 -2.35 -27.40 -14.46
N ASN A 18 -2.12 -27.48 -13.14
CA ASN A 18 -2.52 -26.39 -12.27
C ASN A 18 -1.79 -25.10 -12.68
N CYS A 19 -2.56 -24.07 -13.02
CA CYS A 19 -2.03 -22.74 -13.22
C CYS A 19 -1.64 -22.18 -11.84
N GLU A 20 -0.40 -22.43 -11.43
CA GLU A 20 0.12 -21.84 -10.21
C GLU A 20 0.47 -20.37 -10.47
N ASN A 21 -0.38 -19.49 -10.00
CA ASN A 21 -0.01 -18.09 -9.87
C ASN A 21 0.91 -17.93 -8.65
N GLN A 22 2.17 -18.31 -8.82
CA GLN A 22 3.17 -18.35 -7.74
C GLN A 22 3.71 -16.96 -7.36
N SER A 23 3.25 -15.91 -8.02
CA SER A 23 3.88 -14.60 -7.87
C SER A 23 3.62 -13.92 -6.54
N PHE A 24 2.65 -14.42 -5.72
CA PHE A 24 2.26 -13.68 -4.51
C PHE A 24 1.43 -14.52 -3.53
N HIS A 25 1.96 -14.73 -2.32
CA HIS A 25 1.31 -15.50 -1.27
C HIS A 25 1.14 -14.67 0.02
N VAL A 26 0.12 -13.83 0.07
CA VAL A 26 -0.38 -13.28 1.34
C VAL A 26 -1.64 -14.04 1.71
N LYS A 27 -1.72 -14.52 2.94
CA LYS A 27 -2.89 -15.26 3.46
C LYS A 27 -4.17 -14.45 3.24
N GLY A 28 -5.15 -15.04 2.58
CA GLY A 28 -6.42 -14.41 2.26
C GLY A 28 -6.42 -13.59 0.96
N ALA A 29 -5.28 -13.48 0.27
CA ALA A 29 -5.19 -12.69 -0.97
C ALA A 29 -5.67 -13.47 -2.22
N GLU A 30 -5.90 -14.75 -2.12
CA GLU A 30 -6.29 -15.61 -3.23
C GLU A 30 -7.60 -15.18 -3.91
N ASN A 31 -8.52 -14.61 -3.14
CA ASN A 31 -9.83 -14.15 -3.61
C ASN A 31 -9.90 -12.65 -3.95
N LEU A 32 -8.79 -11.92 -3.82
CA LEU A 32 -8.76 -10.50 -4.12
C LEU A 32 -8.84 -10.24 -5.64
N PRO A 33 -9.42 -9.11 -6.08
CA PRO A 33 -9.35 -8.65 -7.45
C PRO A 33 -7.90 -8.52 -7.94
N TRP A 34 -7.70 -8.70 -9.26
CA TRP A 34 -6.36 -8.66 -9.85
C TRP A 34 -5.59 -7.37 -9.51
N GLY A 35 -6.23 -6.21 -9.61
CA GLY A 35 -5.58 -4.92 -9.31
C GLY A 35 -5.10 -4.80 -7.88
N MET A 36 -5.81 -5.38 -6.92
CA MET A 36 -5.40 -5.41 -5.53
C MET A 36 -4.23 -6.38 -5.32
N LYS A 37 -4.25 -7.55 -5.97
CA LYS A 37 -3.12 -8.50 -5.98
C LYS A 37 -1.86 -7.86 -6.56
N ASP A 38 -1.97 -7.13 -7.67
CA ASP A 38 -0.86 -6.44 -8.31
C ASP A 38 -0.23 -5.39 -7.38
N ARG A 39 -1.04 -4.56 -6.71
CA ARG A 39 -0.53 -3.57 -5.75
C ARG A 39 0.15 -4.22 -4.56
N LEU A 40 -0.44 -5.27 -3.98
CA LEU A 40 0.14 -5.99 -2.86
C LEU A 40 1.45 -6.70 -3.25
N SER A 41 1.54 -7.24 -4.47
CA SER A 41 2.74 -7.92 -4.96
C SER A 41 3.93 -6.96 -5.15
N ARG A 42 3.66 -5.67 -5.30
CA ARG A 42 4.70 -4.64 -5.33
C ARG A 42 5.25 -4.33 -3.94
N ILE A 43 4.41 -4.45 -2.90
CA ILE A 43 4.79 -4.20 -1.50
C ILE A 43 5.52 -5.41 -0.91
N PHE A 44 4.98 -6.60 -1.12
CA PHE A 44 5.53 -7.83 -0.59
C PHE A 44 6.41 -8.51 -1.63
N ASN A 45 7.62 -8.88 -1.24
CA ASN A 45 8.51 -9.63 -2.11
C ASN A 45 7.86 -10.97 -2.50
N PRO A 46 7.63 -11.26 -3.79
CA PRO A 46 6.90 -12.45 -4.22
C PRO A 46 7.59 -13.76 -3.86
N LYS A 47 8.92 -13.76 -3.68
CA LYS A 47 9.68 -14.96 -3.32
C LYS A 47 9.65 -15.26 -1.83
N THR A 48 9.63 -14.22 -0.99
CA THR A 48 9.74 -14.38 0.48
C THR A 48 8.44 -14.11 1.21
N GLY A 49 7.47 -13.45 0.59
CA GLY A 49 6.23 -12.98 1.22
C GLY A 49 6.45 -11.89 2.28
N LYS A 50 7.65 -11.31 2.34
CA LYS A 50 8.03 -10.32 3.35
C LYS A 50 8.18 -8.95 2.71
N ALA A 51 8.09 -7.89 3.53
CA ALA A 51 8.33 -6.51 3.13
C ALA A 51 9.08 -5.76 4.23
N VAL A 52 9.97 -4.87 3.82
CA VAL A 52 10.57 -3.83 4.67
C VAL A 52 9.96 -2.51 4.23
N MET A 53 9.17 -1.90 5.12
CA MET A 53 8.54 -0.60 4.86
C MET A 53 9.32 0.49 5.60
N LEU A 54 9.81 1.49 4.88
CA LEU A 54 10.43 2.68 5.45
C LEU A 54 9.35 3.74 5.66
N ALA A 55 9.05 4.03 6.93
CA ALA A 55 8.04 5.02 7.31
C ALA A 55 8.69 6.33 7.73
N PHE A 56 8.27 7.43 7.14
CA PHE A 56 8.75 8.79 7.45
C PHE A 56 7.61 9.83 7.42
N ASP A 57 6.43 9.39 7.82
CA ASP A 57 5.21 10.19 7.94
C ASP A 57 5.02 10.83 9.33
N HIS A 58 5.82 10.44 10.32
CA HIS A 58 5.63 10.81 11.73
C HIS A 58 5.79 12.30 11.99
N GLY A 59 6.51 13.04 11.16
CA GLY A 59 6.57 14.50 11.26
C GLY A 59 5.23 15.19 11.11
N PHE A 60 4.28 14.56 10.43
CA PHE A 60 2.90 15.04 10.29
C PHE A 60 2.09 14.88 11.60
N ILE A 61 2.46 13.91 12.42
CA ILE A 61 1.80 13.60 13.69
C ILE A 61 2.50 14.34 14.85
N MET A 62 3.81 14.27 14.87
CA MET A 62 4.63 14.73 16.01
C MET A 62 5.22 16.14 15.81
N GLY A 63 5.02 16.74 14.65
CA GLY A 63 5.66 18.00 14.29
C GLY A 63 7.13 17.81 13.89
N PRO A 64 7.95 18.89 13.94
CA PRO A 64 9.36 18.82 13.59
C PRO A 64 10.09 17.81 14.49
N THR A 65 10.60 16.74 13.89
CA THR A 65 11.37 15.70 14.58
C THR A 65 12.76 15.60 13.98
N SER A 66 13.75 15.34 14.83
CA SER A 66 15.13 15.18 14.41
C SER A 66 15.25 14.04 13.38
N GLY A 67 15.97 14.32 12.30
CA GLY A 67 16.17 13.37 11.18
C GLY A 67 15.19 13.53 10.02
N LEU A 68 14.10 14.28 10.19
CA LEU A 68 13.14 14.56 9.12
C LEU A 68 13.18 16.00 8.59
N GLU A 69 14.09 16.83 9.06
CA GLU A 69 14.21 18.22 8.60
C GLU A 69 14.62 18.29 7.12
N ARG A 70 15.42 17.33 6.68
CA ARG A 70 15.92 17.21 5.32
C ARG A 70 15.73 15.78 4.83
N ILE A 71 14.49 15.45 4.49
CA ILE A 71 14.11 14.11 3.98
C ILE A 71 14.92 13.76 2.73
N ASP A 72 15.18 14.73 1.86
CA ASP A 72 15.99 14.58 0.66
C ASP A 72 17.42 14.09 0.95
N LEU A 73 18.01 14.50 2.08
CA LEU A 73 19.36 14.13 2.46
C LEU A 73 19.40 12.91 3.40
N ASN A 74 18.45 12.81 4.31
CA ASN A 74 18.49 11.83 5.38
C ASN A 74 17.73 10.54 5.07
N ILE A 75 16.65 10.65 4.30
CA ILE A 75 15.73 9.53 4.04
C ILE A 75 15.84 9.00 2.61
N VAL A 76 15.89 9.89 1.62
CA VAL A 76 15.94 9.48 0.21
C VAL A 76 17.10 8.49 -0.07
N PRO A 77 18.32 8.64 0.47
CA PRO A 77 19.39 7.65 0.27
C PRO A 77 19.09 6.28 0.88
N LEU A 78 18.21 6.19 1.88
CA LEU A 78 17.83 4.93 2.53
C LEU A 78 16.73 4.17 1.79
N MET A 79 16.08 4.84 0.85
CA MET A 79 14.91 4.30 0.16
C MET A 79 15.24 3.07 -0.70
N GLU A 80 16.47 2.91 -1.15
CA GLU A 80 16.91 1.74 -1.91
C GLU A 80 16.83 0.44 -1.09
N TYR A 81 16.99 0.51 0.23
CA TYR A 81 17.00 -0.64 1.15
C TYR A 81 15.60 -1.07 1.60
N ALA A 82 14.56 -0.35 1.22
CA ALA A 82 13.19 -0.68 1.55
C ALA A 82 12.42 -1.22 0.35
N ASP A 83 11.46 -2.09 0.59
CA ASP A 83 10.55 -2.61 -0.43
C ASP A 83 9.39 -1.63 -0.71
N CYS A 84 8.94 -0.90 0.31
CA CYS A 84 7.84 0.05 0.23
C CYS A 84 8.14 1.28 1.11
N TRP A 85 7.58 2.44 0.73
CA TRP A 85 7.74 3.68 1.49
C TRP A 85 6.41 4.16 2.04
N MET A 86 6.39 4.59 3.32
CA MET A 86 5.21 5.20 3.90
C MET A 86 5.49 6.67 4.19
N CYS A 87 4.73 7.55 3.54
CA CYS A 87 4.91 9.00 3.64
C CYS A 87 3.58 9.74 3.54
N THR A 88 3.64 11.05 3.79
CA THR A 88 2.50 11.95 3.62
C THR A 88 2.38 12.42 2.17
N ARG A 89 1.21 12.95 1.81
CA ARG A 89 0.94 13.56 0.51
C ARG A 89 1.94 14.67 0.16
N GLY A 90 2.22 15.54 1.13
CA GLY A 90 3.17 16.65 0.93
C GLY A 90 4.57 16.17 0.61
N ILE A 91 5.08 15.19 1.35
CA ILE A 91 6.41 14.60 1.12
C ILE A 91 6.45 13.90 -0.24
N LEU A 92 5.42 13.13 -0.58
CA LEU A 92 5.35 12.45 -1.87
C LEU A 92 5.51 13.42 -3.04
N GLN A 93 4.80 14.54 -2.98
CA GLN A 93 4.79 15.51 -4.08
C GLN A 93 6.01 16.42 -4.14
N SER A 94 6.67 16.68 -3.00
CA SER A 94 7.78 17.64 -2.92
C SER A 94 9.16 17.01 -2.95
N THR A 95 9.29 15.77 -2.49
CA THR A 95 10.62 15.21 -2.17
C THR A 95 10.90 13.88 -2.87
N ILE A 96 9.86 13.08 -3.10
CA ILE A 96 10.05 11.75 -3.69
C ILE A 96 10.28 11.88 -5.20
N PRO A 97 11.34 11.25 -5.73
CA PRO A 97 11.59 11.26 -7.18
C PRO A 97 10.43 10.62 -7.96
N ALA A 98 9.88 11.33 -8.94
CA ALA A 98 8.73 10.87 -9.71
C ALA A 98 9.01 9.65 -10.59
N ASN A 99 10.28 9.33 -10.84
CA ASN A 99 10.70 8.14 -11.59
C ASN A 99 10.91 6.90 -10.70
N THR A 100 10.49 6.95 -9.44
CA THR A 100 10.58 5.79 -8.56
C THR A 100 9.72 4.63 -9.06
N THR A 101 10.24 3.41 -8.92
CA THR A 101 9.49 2.17 -9.15
C THR A 101 9.00 1.53 -7.85
N LYS A 102 9.38 2.10 -6.71
CA LYS A 102 9.00 1.57 -5.39
C LYS A 102 7.54 1.89 -5.08
N PRO A 103 6.79 0.95 -4.51
CA PRO A 103 5.42 1.19 -4.11
C PRO A 103 5.34 2.18 -2.95
N ILE A 104 4.28 2.97 -2.95
CA ILE A 104 4.01 3.97 -1.91
C ILE A 104 2.80 3.52 -1.09
N CYS A 105 2.94 3.55 0.22
CA CYS A 105 1.85 3.52 1.18
C CYS A 105 1.59 4.96 1.66
N LEU A 106 0.45 5.52 1.32
CA LEU A 106 0.14 6.91 1.60
C LEU A 106 -0.53 7.05 2.96
N ARG A 107 0.00 7.90 3.84
CA ARG A 107 -0.69 8.30 5.06
C ARG A 107 -1.92 9.11 4.70
N SER A 108 -3.12 8.64 5.11
CA SER A 108 -4.39 9.17 4.61
C SER A 108 -5.23 9.87 5.66
N ASP A 109 -4.97 9.63 6.94
CA ASP A 109 -5.66 10.29 8.04
C ASP A 109 -4.92 11.55 8.51
N ALA A 110 -5.64 12.37 9.26
CA ALA A 110 -5.07 13.57 9.87
C ALA A 110 -4.04 13.20 10.91
N GLY A 111 -2.95 13.94 10.90
CA GLY A 111 -1.98 13.88 11.98
C GLY A 111 -2.60 14.42 13.27
N THR A 112 -2.23 13.78 14.36
CA THR A 112 -2.46 14.36 15.69
C THR A 112 -1.21 15.08 16.11
N SER A 113 -1.34 16.31 16.56
CA SER A 113 -0.26 16.90 17.34
C SER A 113 -0.17 16.17 18.67
N ILE A 114 1.02 15.83 19.12
CA ILE A 114 1.24 15.33 20.50
C ILE A 114 0.79 16.32 21.58
N LEU A 115 0.44 17.53 21.16
CA LEU A 115 -0.04 18.61 22.03
C LEU A 115 -1.57 18.68 22.14
N THR A 116 -2.28 17.85 21.38
CA THR A 116 -3.75 17.83 21.34
C THR A 116 -4.25 16.39 21.29
N ASP A 117 -5.57 16.22 21.43
CA ASP A 117 -6.21 14.93 21.30
C ASP A 117 -6.03 14.32 19.90
N LEU A 118 -6.23 13.01 19.80
CA LEU A 118 -6.18 12.27 18.57
C LEU A 118 -7.15 12.86 17.54
N ASN A 119 -6.67 13.10 16.34
CA ASN A 119 -7.48 13.51 15.22
C ASN A 119 -7.75 12.30 14.33
N ASP A 120 -8.99 11.87 14.29
CA ASP A 120 -9.44 10.67 13.62
C ASP A 120 -10.07 10.90 12.24
N ASN A 121 -9.85 12.07 11.63
CA ASN A 121 -10.38 12.37 10.31
C ASN A 121 -9.50 11.79 9.21
N VAL A 122 -10.14 11.16 8.23
CA VAL A 122 -9.49 10.76 6.97
C VAL A 122 -9.51 11.97 6.04
N LEU A 123 -8.33 12.44 5.63
CA LEU A 123 -8.15 13.66 4.82
C LEU A 123 -7.97 13.37 3.33
N ILE A 124 -7.51 12.16 2.99
CA ILE A 124 -7.22 11.77 1.62
C ILE A 124 -8.21 10.69 1.22
N ASP A 125 -8.98 10.95 0.17
CA ASP A 125 -9.87 9.95 -0.39
C ASP A 125 -9.16 9.00 -1.35
N ILE A 126 -9.84 7.93 -1.72
CA ILE A 126 -9.29 6.89 -2.59
C ILE A 126 -9.00 7.41 -4.00
N GLU A 127 -9.78 8.37 -4.49
CA GLU A 127 -9.59 8.92 -5.84
C GLU A 127 -8.30 9.75 -5.93
N ASP A 128 -7.97 10.52 -4.88
CA ASP A 128 -6.72 11.25 -4.81
C ASP A 128 -5.52 10.29 -4.71
N ALA A 129 -5.67 9.22 -3.93
CA ALA A 129 -4.68 8.16 -3.82
C ALA A 129 -4.42 7.47 -5.18
N ILE A 130 -5.47 7.18 -5.95
CA ILE A 130 -5.37 6.62 -7.30
C ILE A 130 -4.66 7.60 -8.24
N ARG A 131 -4.99 8.89 -8.23
CA ARG A 131 -4.33 9.92 -9.04
C ARG A 131 -2.83 10.03 -8.74
N MET A 132 -2.44 9.81 -7.49
CA MET A 132 -1.03 9.77 -7.07
C MET A 132 -0.35 8.43 -7.33
N ASN A 133 -1.05 7.46 -7.91
CA ASN A 133 -0.55 6.12 -8.24
C ASN A 133 0.07 5.40 -7.02
N VAL A 134 -0.50 5.57 -5.84
CA VAL A 134 -0.03 4.88 -4.64
C VAL A 134 -0.54 3.44 -4.59
N SER A 135 0.21 2.56 -3.95
CA SER A 135 -0.12 1.12 -3.88
C SER A 135 -0.98 0.77 -2.67
N ALA A 136 -0.92 1.57 -1.61
CA ALA A 136 -1.71 1.37 -0.40
C ALA A 136 -1.98 2.71 0.30
N MET A 137 -2.99 2.70 1.17
CA MET A 137 -3.30 3.79 2.09
C MET A 137 -3.16 3.30 3.52
N ALA A 138 -2.59 4.14 4.38
CA ALA A 138 -2.49 3.89 5.82
C ALA A 138 -3.48 4.78 6.56
N VAL A 139 -4.28 4.15 7.43
CA VAL A 139 -5.18 4.84 8.37
C VAL A 139 -4.88 4.37 9.78
N MET A 140 -5.06 5.26 10.75
CA MET A 140 -4.83 4.97 12.16
C MET A 140 -5.96 4.12 12.74
N LEU A 141 -5.59 3.18 13.60
CA LEU A 141 -6.49 2.49 14.51
C LEU A 141 -6.10 2.82 15.95
N ALA A 142 -7.00 3.42 16.68
CA ALA A 142 -6.81 3.78 18.09
C ALA A 142 -7.46 2.73 19.00
N ILE A 143 -6.98 1.49 18.93
CA ILE A 143 -7.53 0.38 19.71
C ILE A 143 -7.24 0.58 21.20
N GLY A 144 -8.28 0.49 22.03
CA GLY A 144 -8.22 0.72 23.46
C GLY A 144 -8.42 2.18 23.88
N ASP A 145 -8.60 3.09 22.92
CA ASP A 145 -8.98 4.48 23.19
C ASP A 145 -10.50 4.60 23.12
N GLU A 146 -11.14 4.75 24.27
CA GLU A 146 -12.61 4.79 24.40
C GLU A 146 -13.26 5.89 23.53
N ALA A 147 -12.57 7.02 23.36
CA ALA A 147 -13.11 8.16 22.60
C ALA A 147 -13.01 7.98 21.08
N HIS A 148 -11.98 7.28 20.58
CA HIS A 148 -11.61 7.27 19.17
C HIS A 148 -11.70 5.90 18.50
N GLU A 149 -11.72 4.80 19.26
CA GLU A 149 -11.70 3.44 18.70
C GLU A 149 -12.83 3.21 17.70
N ALA A 150 -14.06 3.46 18.08
CA ALA A 150 -15.22 3.20 17.23
C ALA A 150 -15.16 3.97 15.90
N LYS A 151 -14.68 5.22 15.93
CA LYS A 151 -14.58 6.06 14.73
C LYS A 151 -13.42 5.64 13.84
N THR A 152 -12.27 5.31 14.41
CA THR A 152 -11.11 4.83 13.63
C THR A 152 -11.37 3.48 12.98
N VAL A 153 -12.06 2.56 13.65
CA VAL A 153 -12.54 1.31 13.07
C VAL A 153 -13.50 1.57 11.91
N ALA A 154 -14.48 2.46 12.09
CA ALA A 154 -15.42 2.83 11.03
C ALA A 154 -14.72 3.47 9.82
N ASN A 155 -13.69 4.28 10.04
CA ASN A 155 -12.87 4.87 8.98
C ASN A 155 -12.11 3.80 8.20
N LEU A 156 -11.49 2.84 8.88
CA LEU A 156 -10.82 1.72 8.22
C LEU A 156 -11.79 0.92 7.36
N TYR A 157 -12.98 0.60 7.90
CA TYR A 157 -14.00 -0.14 7.18
C TYR A 157 -14.41 0.55 5.88
N LYS A 158 -14.67 1.87 5.95
CA LYS A 158 -14.99 2.68 4.77
C LYS A 158 -13.83 2.74 3.76
N ALA A 159 -12.59 2.81 4.24
CA ALA A 159 -11.42 2.82 3.37
C ALA A 159 -11.25 1.49 2.63
N VAL A 160 -11.45 0.37 3.32
CA VAL A 160 -11.39 -0.98 2.73
C VAL A 160 -12.50 -1.16 1.69
N ASP A 161 -13.73 -0.78 2.01
CA ASP A 161 -14.88 -0.87 1.09
C ASP A 161 -14.64 -0.10 -0.22
N LYS A 162 -14.09 1.11 -0.12
CA LYS A 162 -13.77 1.93 -1.29
C LYS A 162 -12.56 1.42 -2.09
N ALA A 163 -11.64 0.72 -1.45
CA ALA A 163 -10.42 0.22 -2.09
C ALA A 163 -10.61 -1.14 -2.79
N SER A 164 -11.70 -1.82 -2.49
CA SER A 164 -12.05 -3.13 -3.07
C SER A 164 -12.78 -2.98 -4.39
#